data_65a33607492ba4b14bf2dedf0b19a041
#
_entry.id   65a33607492ba4b14bf2dedf0b19a041
#
_cell.length_a   1.000
_cell.length_b   1.000
_cell.length_c   1.000
_cell.angle_alpha   90.00
_cell.angle_beta   90.00
_cell.angle_gamma   90.00
#
_symmetry.space_group_name_H-M   'P 1'
#
loop_
_entity.id
_entity.type
_entity.pdbx_description
1 polymer ?
#
loop_
_entity_poly.entity_id
_entity_poly.type
_entity_poly.pdbx_seq_one_letter_code
_entity_poly.pdbx_strand_id
1 'polypeptide(L)'
;MIKSHQLIIVVLLFFGQSCEHQNQNEEKIKIRGWNILTDHTTTALKTIEVSKNYEVNHLQLSHEICHDLKDVKHQWNRNIVNNLTTKAHKAGIPEVVVWDHALYNLDYYPDRFKIKESGLLNLDNPEFWLWFKTDYRKMLDKIPEVNGIVLTFIETGARVENQHSEILKTPQEKLAALVDSVASVIVNERNLKLYIRSFMYNRDELKNLMQCFGLIKCPDIVVMAKETPHDFFVTHPVSWWIEDIPFPVIIEFDCAHEFNGQGIVASIFPETHLKRWKHYQKLPNVIGYSIRTDRYGKTSILGTPSEINLFAVHESTKNPEIKVDEIIEKFIAEKYDSAAIPTLKPVFEKAPEIILSSFYTLGLNTTNHSKLDFDYRSIYTRHVSGRWMDKPEIQIDHGVNKEFHYWTDIVNHLAPANRKLAEGVNLKELGEVFENQWIQPEELMDTIFLSYVLTEKEFGVSLAKEAISIVNSAKPFCSDSKKFNIIFHTFNRTLMSAKLRKAYAQVYYSQRIWNRGLEFQNEKLLMLIEQGIEEMKLISEEMKLYRRKGSVGQYNWVKDADIAIELINEIENSNILP
;
A
#
# COMPACT_ATOMS: atom_id res chain seq x y z
N MET A 1 -8.92 -39.92 -45.84
CA MET A 1 -9.19 -40.20 -44.42
C MET A 1 -7.92 -40.06 -43.54
N ILE A 2 -7.07 -39.05 -43.76
CA ILE A 2 -5.81 -38.87 -42.99
C ILE A 2 -5.71 -37.47 -42.38
N LYS A 3 -6.68 -36.57 -42.59
CA LYS A 3 -6.65 -35.18 -42.06
C LYS A 3 -7.35 -34.96 -40.71
N SER A 4 -8.14 -35.93 -40.21
CA SER A 4 -8.86 -35.75 -38.93
C SER A 4 -8.06 -36.15 -37.68
N HIS A 5 -7.05 -37.03 -37.83
CA HIS A 5 -6.26 -37.48 -36.67
C HIS A 5 -5.12 -36.51 -36.28
N GLN A 6 -4.62 -35.71 -37.21
CA GLN A 6 -3.59 -34.70 -36.90
C GLN A 6 -4.20 -33.48 -36.16
N LEU A 7 -5.46 -33.14 -36.42
CA LEU A 7 -6.14 -32.03 -35.75
C LEU A 7 -6.46 -32.33 -34.27
N ILE A 8 -6.78 -33.59 -33.99
CA ILE A 8 -7.08 -34.06 -32.61
C ILE A 8 -5.80 -34.11 -31.76
N ILE A 9 -4.64 -34.51 -32.35
CA ILE A 9 -3.37 -34.53 -31.64
C ILE A 9 -2.87 -33.13 -31.30
N VAL A 10 -3.03 -32.14 -32.20
CA VAL A 10 -2.66 -30.74 -31.93
C VAL A 10 -3.55 -30.11 -30.87
N VAL A 11 -4.87 -30.38 -30.87
CA VAL A 11 -5.78 -29.88 -29.83
C VAL A 11 -5.51 -30.51 -28.48
N LEU A 12 -5.20 -31.83 -28.44
CA LEU A 12 -4.82 -32.50 -27.19
C LEU A 12 -3.46 -32.04 -26.63
N LEU A 13 -2.50 -31.70 -27.49
CA LEU A 13 -1.21 -31.13 -27.05
C LEU A 13 -1.36 -29.70 -26.51
N PHE A 14 -2.23 -28.88 -27.07
CA PHE A 14 -2.51 -27.55 -26.53
C PHE A 14 -3.29 -27.60 -25.21
N PHE A 15 -4.24 -28.50 -25.04
CA PHE A 15 -4.93 -28.72 -23.77
C PHE A 15 -4.01 -29.38 -22.72
N GLY A 16 -3.14 -30.28 -23.12
CA GLY A 16 -2.13 -30.88 -22.24
C GLY A 16 -1.14 -29.85 -21.70
N GLN A 17 -0.59 -28.98 -22.55
CA GLN A 17 0.33 -27.93 -22.12
C GLN A 17 -0.34 -26.88 -21.20
N SER A 18 -1.59 -26.52 -21.45
CA SER A 18 -2.30 -25.59 -20.57
C SER A 18 -2.63 -26.19 -19.20
N CYS A 19 -2.97 -27.48 -19.14
CA CYS A 19 -3.20 -28.18 -17.87
C CYS A 19 -1.89 -28.44 -17.09
N GLU A 20 -0.78 -28.73 -17.77
CA GLU A 20 0.52 -28.87 -17.11
C GLU A 20 1.03 -27.54 -16.54
N HIS A 21 0.85 -26.42 -17.26
CA HIS A 21 1.20 -25.09 -16.76
C HIS A 21 0.30 -24.66 -15.58
N GLN A 22 -1.00 -24.97 -15.60
CA GLN A 22 -1.89 -24.72 -14.47
C GLN A 22 -1.47 -25.53 -13.24
N ASN A 23 -1.23 -26.83 -13.38
CA ASN A 23 -0.81 -27.66 -12.26
C ASN A 23 0.56 -27.24 -11.69
N GLN A 24 1.51 -26.83 -12.51
CA GLN A 24 2.83 -26.39 -12.04
C GLN A 24 2.76 -25.07 -11.28
N ASN A 25 1.87 -24.15 -11.63
CA ASN A 25 1.70 -22.88 -10.93
C ASN A 25 0.92 -23.06 -9.61
N GLU A 26 -0.10 -23.92 -9.57
CA GLU A 26 -0.81 -24.22 -8.33
C GLU A 26 0.11 -24.91 -7.31
N GLU A 27 1.04 -25.76 -7.77
CA GLU A 27 2.05 -26.39 -6.92
C GLU A 27 3.11 -25.38 -6.43
N LYS A 28 3.40 -24.33 -7.22
CA LYS A 28 4.36 -23.28 -6.86
C LYS A 28 3.80 -22.28 -5.84
N ILE A 29 2.57 -21.81 -6.01
CA ILE A 29 1.95 -20.80 -5.15
C ILE A 29 1.24 -21.49 -3.97
N LYS A 30 2.03 -21.75 -2.93
CA LYS A 30 1.59 -22.49 -1.72
C LYS A 30 0.82 -21.61 -0.74
N ILE A 31 1.13 -20.31 -0.68
CA ILE A 31 0.58 -19.37 0.30
C ILE A 31 -0.31 -18.35 -0.42
N ARG A 32 -1.59 -18.36 -0.08
CA ARG A 32 -2.60 -17.38 -0.49
C ARG A 32 -3.08 -16.68 0.77
N GLY A 33 -2.40 -15.60 1.11
CA GLY A 33 -2.56 -14.93 2.39
C GLY A 33 -3.40 -13.66 2.32
N TRP A 34 -4.11 -13.40 3.41
CA TRP A 34 -4.71 -12.10 3.70
C TRP A 34 -4.19 -11.56 5.03
N ASN A 35 -4.18 -10.23 5.16
CA ASN A 35 -3.79 -9.52 6.37
C ASN A 35 -4.96 -8.66 6.86
N ILE A 36 -5.40 -8.89 8.09
CA ILE A 36 -6.38 -8.10 8.80
C ILE A 36 -5.64 -7.16 9.74
N LEU A 37 -5.85 -5.85 9.56
CA LEU A 37 -5.20 -4.81 10.35
C LEU A 37 -6.10 -4.29 11.46
N THR A 38 -7.42 -4.37 11.29
CA THR A 38 -8.41 -3.77 12.18
C THR A 38 -8.82 -4.69 13.33
N ASP A 39 -8.90 -4.15 14.55
CA ASP A 39 -9.51 -4.79 15.71
C ASP A 39 -11.06 -4.71 15.71
N HIS A 40 -11.66 -3.99 14.77
CA HIS A 40 -13.11 -3.93 14.63
C HIS A 40 -13.68 -5.31 14.30
N THR A 41 -14.17 -6.00 15.30
CA THR A 41 -14.54 -7.42 15.26
C THR A 41 -15.47 -7.78 14.11
N THR A 42 -16.47 -6.94 13.80
CA THR A 42 -17.40 -7.21 12.69
C THR A 42 -16.69 -7.19 11.33
N THR A 43 -15.78 -6.25 11.11
CA THR A 43 -14.98 -6.18 9.87
C THR A 43 -14.05 -7.38 9.76
N ALA A 44 -13.31 -7.69 10.83
CA ALA A 44 -12.39 -8.83 10.86
C ALA A 44 -13.11 -10.18 10.62
N LEU A 45 -14.26 -10.40 11.26
CA LEU A 45 -15.06 -11.64 11.07
C LEU A 45 -15.62 -11.73 9.65
N LYS A 46 -16.07 -10.61 9.05
CA LYS A 46 -16.51 -10.58 7.65
C LYS A 46 -15.35 -10.94 6.71
N THR A 47 -14.14 -10.45 6.99
CA THR A 47 -12.96 -10.79 6.20
C THR A 47 -12.68 -12.29 6.24
N ILE A 48 -12.75 -12.90 7.43
CA ILE A 48 -12.59 -14.36 7.58
C ILE A 48 -13.70 -15.13 6.84
N GLU A 49 -14.94 -14.64 6.85
CA GLU A 49 -16.04 -15.28 6.14
C GLU A 49 -15.84 -15.24 4.62
N VAL A 50 -15.50 -14.07 4.08
CA VAL A 50 -15.32 -13.85 2.64
C VAL A 50 -14.07 -14.56 2.10
N SER A 51 -13.04 -14.75 2.93
CA SER A 51 -11.77 -15.39 2.54
C SER A 51 -11.92 -16.77 1.88
N LYS A 52 -12.99 -17.49 2.22
CA LYS A 52 -13.30 -18.80 1.63
C LYS A 52 -13.50 -18.74 0.12
N ASN A 53 -14.10 -17.63 -0.38
CA ASN A 53 -14.35 -17.45 -1.80
C ASN A 53 -13.06 -17.19 -2.59
N TYR A 54 -11.96 -16.92 -1.89
CA TYR A 54 -10.65 -16.61 -2.43
C TYR A 54 -9.59 -17.66 -2.08
N GLU A 55 -10.03 -18.81 -1.58
CA GLU A 55 -9.14 -19.96 -1.24
C GLU A 55 -7.97 -19.56 -0.33
N VAL A 56 -8.21 -18.62 0.58
CA VAL A 56 -7.21 -18.14 1.52
C VAL A 56 -6.82 -19.26 2.47
N ASN A 57 -5.51 -19.53 2.59
CA ASN A 57 -4.96 -20.55 3.45
C ASN A 57 -3.96 -20.02 4.50
N HIS A 58 -3.72 -18.70 4.47
CA HIS A 58 -2.83 -18.00 5.41
C HIS A 58 -3.48 -16.67 5.83
N LEU A 59 -3.56 -16.41 7.12
CA LEU A 59 -4.14 -15.20 7.67
C LEU A 59 -3.15 -14.52 8.61
N GLN A 60 -2.95 -13.23 8.43
CA GLN A 60 -2.16 -12.40 9.32
C GLN A 60 -3.07 -11.52 10.17
N LEU A 61 -2.77 -11.41 11.47
CA LEU A 61 -3.40 -10.51 12.41
C LEU A 61 -2.37 -9.47 12.85
N SER A 62 -2.56 -8.22 12.45
CA SER A 62 -1.54 -7.18 12.60
C SER A 62 -2.09 -5.87 13.15
N HIS A 63 -1.24 -4.87 13.31
CA HIS A 63 -1.55 -3.48 13.64
C HIS A 63 -2.48 -3.30 14.85
N GLU A 64 -3.77 -2.96 14.66
CA GLU A 64 -4.70 -2.75 15.79
C GLU A 64 -4.96 -4.03 16.59
N ILE A 65 -4.80 -5.21 15.99
CA ILE A 65 -5.00 -6.50 16.67
C ILE A 65 -3.78 -6.87 17.49
N CYS A 66 -2.61 -6.87 16.84
CA CYS A 66 -1.32 -7.20 17.44
C CYS A 66 -0.22 -6.45 16.68
N HIS A 67 0.17 -5.29 17.20
CA HIS A 67 1.29 -4.55 16.64
C HIS A 67 2.60 -5.21 17.08
N ASP A 68 2.79 -5.32 18.38
CA ASP A 68 3.92 -6.00 19.00
C ASP A 68 3.44 -7.30 19.67
N LEU A 69 4.21 -8.37 19.60
CA LEU A 69 3.84 -9.63 20.27
C LEU A 69 3.60 -9.43 21.77
N LYS A 70 4.27 -8.45 22.42
CA LYS A 70 4.03 -8.11 23.82
C LYS A 70 2.58 -7.71 24.12
N ASP A 71 1.82 -7.25 23.12
CA ASP A 71 0.43 -6.83 23.29
C ASP A 71 -0.47 -7.96 23.78
N VAL A 72 -0.14 -9.22 23.47
CA VAL A 72 -0.88 -10.39 23.98
C VAL A 72 -0.79 -10.56 25.49
N LYS A 73 0.10 -9.84 26.17
CA LYS A 73 0.13 -9.75 27.64
C LYS A 73 -1.11 -9.04 28.17
N HIS A 74 -1.67 -8.11 27.43
CA HIS A 74 -2.94 -7.46 27.74
C HIS A 74 -4.10 -8.40 27.39
N GLN A 75 -5.07 -8.48 28.30
CA GLN A 75 -6.21 -9.41 28.15
C GLN A 75 -7.04 -9.09 26.90
N TRP A 76 -7.23 -7.81 26.58
CA TRP A 76 -7.99 -7.36 25.42
C TRP A 76 -7.41 -7.92 24.11
N ASN A 77 -6.16 -7.59 23.82
CA ASN A 77 -5.48 -8.03 22.58
C ASN A 77 -5.42 -9.55 22.49
N ARG A 78 -5.06 -10.22 23.60
CA ARG A 78 -5.04 -11.69 23.66
C ARG A 78 -6.39 -12.31 23.32
N ASN A 79 -7.49 -11.75 23.85
CA ASN A 79 -8.82 -12.27 23.57
C ASN A 79 -9.22 -12.09 22.10
N ILE A 80 -8.87 -10.95 21.48
CA ILE A 80 -9.11 -10.69 20.06
C ILE A 80 -8.31 -11.70 19.21
N VAL A 81 -7.00 -11.82 19.46
CA VAL A 81 -6.13 -12.77 18.73
C VAL A 81 -6.69 -14.19 18.81
N ASN A 82 -6.95 -14.70 20.03
CA ASN A 82 -7.45 -16.06 20.21
C ASN A 82 -8.83 -16.28 19.55
N ASN A 83 -9.74 -15.29 19.66
CA ASN A 83 -11.05 -15.38 19.03
C ASN A 83 -10.95 -15.42 17.50
N LEU A 84 -10.17 -14.52 16.89
CA LEU A 84 -10.02 -14.45 15.45
C LEU A 84 -9.28 -15.70 14.91
N THR A 85 -8.26 -16.18 15.61
CA THR A 85 -7.53 -17.43 15.27
C THR A 85 -8.48 -18.63 15.28
N THR A 86 -9.24 -18.83 16.35
CA THR A 86 -10.24 -19.91 16.43
C THR A 86 -11.29 -19.80 15.31
N LYS A 87 -11.75 -18.57 14.98
CA LYS A 87 -12.71 -18.36 13.89
C LYS A 87 -12.11 -18.65 12.51
N ALA A 88 -10.86 -18.27 12.29
CA ALA A 88 -10.14 -18.53 11.05
C ALA A 88 -9.95 -20.05 10.83
N HIS A 89 -9.51 -20.79 11.86
CA HIS A 89 -9.39 -22.25 11.78
C HIS A 89 -10.73 -22.93 11.50
N LYS A 90 -11.81 -22.50 12.17
CA LYS A 90 -13.18 -22.99 11.90
C LYS A 90 -13.66 -22.65 10.50
N ALA A 91 -13.14 -21.58 9.91
CA ALA A 91 -13.43 -21.21 8.53
C ALA A 91 -12.62 -22.00 7.49
N GLY A 92 -11.68 -22.84 7.93
CA GLY A 92 -10.83 -23.67 7.07
C GLY A 92 -9.49 -23.02 6.70
N ILE A 93 -9.08 -21.94 7.36
CA ILE A 93 -7.76 -21.34 7.18
C ILE A 93 -6.77 -22.07 8.09
N PRO A 94 -5.84 -22.85 7.54
CA PRO A 94 -4.95 -23.71 8.34
C PRO A 94 -3.84 -22.94 9.05
N GLU A 95 -3.47 -21.76 8.58
CA GLU A 95 -2.35 -21.00 9.12
C GLU A 95 -2.77 -19.57 9.50
N VAL A 96 -2.61 -19.24 10.78
CA VAL A 96 -2.85 -17.91 11.32
C VAL A 96 -1.59 -17.42 12.02
N VAL A 97 -1.09 -16.25 11.66
CA VAL A 97 0.11 -15.65 12.22
C VAL A 97 -0.16 -14.25 12.79
N VAL A 98 0.61 -13.84 13.78
CA VAL A 98 0.55 -12.49 14.36
C VAL A 98 1.82 -11.71 14.07
N TRP A 99 1.74 -10.38 14.13
CA TRP A 99 2.90 -9.53 13.89
C TRP A 99 3.67 -9.23 15.17
N ASP A 100 4.95 -8.91 14.99
CA ASP A 100 5.87 -8.45 16.03
C ASP A 100 6.87 -7.44 15.48
N HIS A 101 7.05 -6.31 16.19
CA HIS A 101 8.02 -5.26 15.88
C HIS A 101 9.14 -5.29 16.94
N ALA A 102 10.08 -6.20 16.80
CA ALA A 102 11.19 -6.28 17.74
C ALA A 102 12.38 -5.41 17.26
N LEU A 103 13.03 -4.67 18.18
CA LEU A 103 12.85 -4.63 19.62
C LEU A 103 11.81 -3.57 20.02
N TYR A 104 11.19 -3.77 21.18
CA TYR A 104 10.27 -2.79 21.78
C TYR A 104 11.02 -1.58 22.36
N ASN A 105 10.27 -0.58 22.87
CA ASN A 105 10.88 0.55 23.59
C ASN A 105 11.81 0.08 24.71
N LEU A 106 12.91 0.78 24.90
CA LEU A 106 13.95 0.36 25.83
C LEU A 106 13.49 0.23 27.28
N ASP A 107 12.46 0.97 27.70
CA ASP A 107 11.84 0.86 29.02
C ASP A 107 11.15 -0.49 29.30
N TYR A 108 10.83 -1.23 28.25
CA TYR A 108 10.30 -2.59 28.36
C TYR A 108 11.33 -3.58 28.92
N TYR A 109 12.61 -3.34 28.68
CA TYR A 109 13.68 -4.25 29.06
C TYR A 109 14.26 -3.89 30.45
N PRO A 110 14.54 -4.90 31.31
CA PRO A 110 15.18 -4.67 32.60
C PRO A 110 16.50 -3.90 32.50
N ASP A 111 16.73 -2.95 33.42
CA ASP A 111 17.93 -2.08 33.41
C ASP A 111 19.24 -2.85 33.52
N ARG A 112 19.24 -4.05 34.14
CA ARG A 112 20.43 -4.91 34.20
C ARG A 112 20.97 -5.36 32.85
N PHE A 113 20.21 -5.20 31.79
CA PHE A 113 20.61 -5.51 30.42
C PHE A 113 21.09 -4.29 29.64
N LYS A 114 21.05 -3.11 30.25
CA LYS A 114 21.40 -1.85 29.61
C LYS A 114 22.78 -1.38 30.04
N ILE A 115 23.46 -0.70 29.14
CA ILE A 115 24.67 0.04 29.43
C ILE A 115 24.28 1.31 30.19
N LYS A 116 24.85 1.52 31.38
CA LYS A 116 24.47 2.64 32.28
C LYS A 116 24.59 4.01 31.64
N GLU A 117 25.65 4.20 30.86
CA GLU A 117 26.03 5.49 30.28
C GLU A 117 25.15 5.86 29.09
N SER A 118 24.74 4.90 28.29
CA SER A 118 23.98 5.13 27.04
C SER A 118 22.49 4.74 27.11
N GLY A 119 22.12 3.90 28.07
CA GLY A 119 20.78 3.32 28.15
C GLY A 119 20.49 2.24 27.07
N LEU A 120 21.44 1.95 26.19
CA LEU A 120 21.30 0.96 25.14
C LEU A 120 21.37 -0.45 25.71
N LEU A 121 20.68 -1.40 25.06
CA LEU A 121 20.80 -2.83 25.40
C LEU A 121 22.22 -3.32 25.09
N ASN A 122 22.78 -4.12 25.99
CA ASN A 122 24.03 -4.83 25.78
C ASN A 122 23.77 -6.19 25.14
N LEU A 123 23.95 -6.27 23.82
CA LEU A 123 23.72 -7.50 23.06
C LEU A 123 24.79 -8.58 23.32
N ASP A 124 25.91 -8.22 23.95
CA ASP A 124 26.96 -9.18 24.35
C ASP A 124 26.61 -9.91 25.65
N ASN A 125 25.57 -9.45 26.35
CA ASN A 125 25.14 -10.09 27.58
C ASN A 125 24.28 -11.34 27.27
N PRO A 126 24.74 -12.55 27.53
CA PRO A 126 24.00 -13.78 27.23
C PRO A 126 22.69 -13.89 28.03
N GLU A 127 22.61 -13.28 29.22
CA GLU A 127 21.40 -13.28 30.04
C GLU A 127 20.29 -12.45 29.40
N PHE A 128 20.63 -11.41 28.61
CA PHE A 128 19.65 -10.65 27.83
C PHE A 128 18.94 -11.58 26.82
N TRP A 129 19.68 -12.33 26.03
CA TRP A 129 19.09 -13.24 25.05
C TRP A 129 18.31 -14.40 25.69
N LEU A 130 18.75 -14.87 26.85
CA LEU A 130 18.02 -15.88 27.61
C LEU A 130 16.67 -15.32 28.10
N TRP A 131 16.70 -14.12 28.66
CA TRP A 131 15.48 -13.42 29.10
C TRP A 131 14.55 -13.14 27.92
N PHE A 132 15.09 -12.63 26.83
CA PHE A 132 14.36 -12.31 25.60
C PHE A 132 13.60 -13.55 25.07
N LYS A 133 14.31 -14.65 24.89
CA LYS A 133 13.69 -15.93 24.47
C LYS A 133 12.66 -16.46 25.46
N THR A 134 12.92 -16.30 26.76
CA THR A 134 11.97 -16.68 27.80
C THR A 134 10.68 -15.86 27.74
N ASP A 135 10.81 -14.59 27.42
CA ASP A 135 9.67 -13.69 27.26
C ASP A 135 8.83 -14.06 26.03
N TYR A 136 9.48 -14.39 24.90
CA TYR A 136 8.78 -14.93 23.73
C TYR A 136 7.97 -16.19 24.05
N ARG A 137 8.55 -17.16 24.79
CA ARG A 137 7.82 -18.36 25.20
C ARG A 137 6.57 -18.01 26.00
N LYS A 138 6.67 -17.08 26.97
CA LYS A 138 5.54 -16.62 27.79
C LYS A 138 4.45 -15.92 26.98
N MET A 139 4.82 -15.20 25.92
CA MET A 139 3.86 -14.54 25.03
C MET A 139 3.13 -15.57 24.17
N LEU A 140 3.86 -16.53 23.58
CA LEU A 140 3.29 -17.60 22.77
C LEU A 140 2.35 -18.53 23.59
N ASP A 141 2.67 -18.80 24.86
CA ASP A 141 1.80 -19.60 25.76
C ASP A 141 0.41 -18.97 25.94
N LYS A 142 0.26 -17.67 25.64
CA LYS A 142 -1.03 -16.95 25.73
C LYS A 142 -1.87 -17.05 24.46
N ILE A 143 -1.28 -17.46 23.35
CA ILE A 143 -1.91 -17.56 22.03
C ILE A 143 -1.58 -18.92 21.38
N PRO A 144 -1.95 -20.04 22.01
CA PRO A 144 -1.46 -21.35 21.66
C PRO A 144 -1.91 -21.87 20.29
N GLU A 145 -2.98 -21.32 19.71
CA GLU A 145 -3.51 -21.73 18.40
C GLU A 145 -2.87 -20.98 17.22
N VAL A 146 -2.01 -19.99 17.47
CA VAL A 146 -1.30 -19.23 16.43
C VAL A 146 -0.20 -20.10 15.82
N ASN A 147 -0.06 -20.07 14.50
CA ASN A 147 0.84 -20.93 13.74
C ASN A 147 2.19 -20.27 13.40
N GLY A 148 2.37 -18.98 13.68
CA GLY A 148 3.62 -18.30 13.38
C GLY A 148 3.62 -16.81 13.72
N ILE A 149 4.76 -16.19 13.40
CA ILE A 149 5.03 -14.77 13.66
C ILE A 149 5.54 -14.10 12.38
N VAL A 150 5.08 -12.87 12.13
CA VAL A 150 5.69 -11.95 11.16
C VAL A 150 6.55 -10.96 11.93
N LEU A 151 7.87 -11.11 11.82
CA LEU A 151 8.85 -10.25 12.48
C LEU A 151 9.22 -9.08 11.56
N THR A 152 9.13 -7.85 12.05
CA THR A 152 9.59 -6.64 11.38
C THR A 152 10.63 -5.91 12.22
N PHE A 153 11.58 -5.22 11.58
CA PHE A 153 12.73 -4.57 12.24
C PHE A 153 12.69 -3.05 12.14
N ILE A 154 11.84 -2.52 11.27
CA ILE A 154 11.62 -1.09 11.07
C ILE A 154 10.34 -0.73 11.81
N GLU A 155 10.12 0.53 12.10
CA GLU A 155 8.96 0.99 12.89
C GLU A 155 8.90 0.37 14.31
N THR A 156 10.06 -0.07 14.80
CA THR A 156 10.20 -0.65 16.14
C THR A 156 10.47 0.41 17.19
N GLY A 157 10.17 0.11 18.45
CA GLY A 157 10.44 1.00 19.56
C GLY A 157 11.93 1.23 19.81
N ALA A 158 12.75 0.20 19.56
CA ALA A 158 14.22 0.30 19.55
C ALA A 158 14.81 -0.53 18.41
N ARG A 159 15.62 0.10 17.59
CA ARG A 159 16.31 -0.56 16.49
C ARG A 159 17.45 -1.42 17.04
N VAL A 160 17.48 -2.71 16.69
CA VAL A 160 18.54 -3.63 17.16
C VAL A 160 19.93 -3.19 16.64
N GLU A 161 20.00 -2.63 15.46
CA GLU A 161 21.24 -2.13 14.84
C GLU A 161 21.91 -1.04 15.68
N ASN A 162 21.10 -0.28 16.42
CA ASN A 162 21.56 0.83 17.24
C ASN A 162 21.95 0.39 18.68
N GLN A 163 21.77 -0.89 19.04
CA GLN A 163 22.08 -1.37 20.36
C GLN A 163 23.60 -1.65 20.52
N HIS A 164 24.08 -1.69 21.76
CA HIS A 164 25.50 -1.86 22.05
C HIS A 164 25.95 -3.31 21.85
N SER A 165 27.06 -3.51 21.16
CA SER A 165 27.81 -4.77 21.11
C SER A 165 29.26 -4.54 20.68
N GLU A 166 30.19 -5.20 21.37
CA GLU A 166 31.58 -5.31 20.97
C GLU A 166 31.84 -6.53 20.06
N ILE A 167 30.93 -7.51 20.09
CA ILE A 167 31.01 -8.75 19.31
C ILE A 167 30.35 -8.57 17.97
N LEU A 168 29.07 -8.12 17.95
CA LEU A 168 28.29 -7.85 16.75
C LEU A 168 28.55 -6.41 16.28
N LYS A 169 29.55 -6.26 15.40
CA LYS A 169 30.08 -4.94 15.04
C LYS A 169 29.26 -4.21 13.99
N THR A 170 28.49 -4.95 13.19
CA THR A 170 27.77 -4.40 12.05
C THR A 170 26.26 -4.48 12.23
N PRO A 171 25.47 -3.58 11.59
CA PRO A 171 24.02 -3.63 11.60
C PRO A 171 23.46 -5.00 11.18
N GLN A 172 23.99 -5.59 10.13
CA GLN A 172 23.54 -6.88 9.61
C GLN A 172 23.83 -8.05 10.55
N GLU A 173 24.92 -8.03 11.31
CA GLU A 173 25.21 -9.04 12.35
C GLU A 173 24.20 -8.96 13.50
N LYS A 174 23.84 -7.74 13.93
CA LYS A 174 22.85 -7.51 14.98
C LYS A 174 21.45 -7.93 14.53
N LEU A 175 21.06 -7.62 13.28
CA LEU A 175 19.81 -8.08 12.68
C LEU A 175 19.75 -9.61 12.62
N ALA A 176 20.80 -10.27 12.14
CA ALA A 176 20.86 -11.73 12.08
C ALA A 176 20.79 -12.37 13.47
N ALA A 177 21.45 -11.80 14.47
CA ALA A 177 21.38 -12.29 15.85
C ALA A 177 19.96 -12.17 16.44
N LEU A 178 19.23 -11.10 16.12
CA LEU A 178 17.83 -10.95 16.49
C LEU A 178 16.97 -12.03 15.83
N VAL A 179 17.10 -12.21 14.52
CA VAL A 179 16.34 -13.21 13.75
C VAL A 179 16.61 -14.62 14.29
N ASP A 180 17.87 -14.99 14.47
CA ASP A 180 18.26 -16.30 14.99
C ASP A 180 17.74 -16.55 16.42
N SER A 181 17.70 -15.48 17.24
CA SER A 181 17.18 -15.58 18.61
C SER A 181 15.66 -15.80 18.61
N VAL A 182 14.93 -15.12 17.74
CA VAL A 182 13.48 -15.33 17.56
C VAL A 182 13.24 -16.70 16.95
N ALA A 183 13.97 -17.07 15.87
CA ALA A 183 13.84 -18.37 15.21
C ALA A 183 14.11 -19.55 16.15
N SER A 184 15.05 -19.39 17.11
CA SER A 184 15.33 -20.44 18.09
C SER A 184 14.10 -20.84 18.92
N VAL A 185 13.20 -19.88 19.20
CA VAL A 185 11.96 -20.15 19.93
C VAL A 185 10.83 -20.53 18.97
N ILE A 186 10.62 -19.73 17.93
CA ILE A 186 9.47 -19.89 17.02
C ILE A 186 9.60 -21.18 16.21
N VAL A 187 10.75 -21.35 15.53
CA VAL A 187 10.96 -22.46 14.60
C VAL A 187 11.45 -23.71 15.35
N ASN A 188 12.58 -23.59 16.06
CA ASN A 188 13.26 -24.77 16.59
C ASN A 188 12.56 -25.37 17.81
N GLU A 189 12.00 -24.56 18.71
CA GLU A 189 11.36 -25.09 19.93
C GLU A 189 9.87 -25.35 19.75
N ARG A 190 9.16 -24.44 19.02
CA ARG A 190 7.70 -24.48 18.89
C ARG A 190 7.20 -25.08 17.58
N ASN A 191 8.08 -25.28 16.61
CA ASN A 191 7.72 -25.72 15.24
C ASN A 191 6.66 -24.83 14.59
N LEU A 192 6.75 -23.51 14.84
CA LEU A 192 5.92 -22.49 14.26
C LEU A 192 6.62 -21.82 13.07
N LYS A 193 5.88 -21.10 12.24
CA LYS A 193 6.42 -20.38 11.08
C LYS A 193 6.98 -19.03 11.49
N LEU A 194 8.12 -18.67 10.90
CA LEU A 194 8.70 -17.34 11.03
C LEU A 194 8.77 -16.65 9.68
N TYR A 195 8.06 -15.53 9.56
CA TYR A 195 8.11 -14.62 8.43
C TYR A 195 8.94 -13.40 8.79
N ILE A 196 9.86 -13.02 7.92
CA ILE A 196 10.67 -11.81 8.09
C ILE A 196 10.16 -10.77 7.11
N ARG A 197 9.58 -9.69 7.61
CA ARG A 197 9.06 -8.64 6.77
C ARG A 197 10.15 -7.65 6.36
N SER A 198 10.31 -7.45 5.06
CA SER A 198 11.15 -6.41 4.52
C SER A 198 10.37 -5.10 4.41
N PHE A 199 10.78 -4.14 5.20
CA PHE A 199 10.36 -2.75 5.07
C PHE A 199 11.57 -1.88 5.36
N MET A 200 11.89 -0.94 4.49
CA MET A 200 13.07 -0.09 4.60
C MET A 200 12.72 1.34 4.21
N TYR A 201 13.38 2.28 4.90
CA TYR A 201 13.23 3.71 4.62
C TYR A 201 14.30 4.25 3.66
N ASN A 202 15.42 3.53 3.53
CA ASN A 202 16.55 4.00 2.75
C ASN A 202 17.41 2.85 2.23
N ARG A 203 18.36 3.20 1.37
CA ARG A 203 19.27 2.27 0.69
C ARG A 203 20.17 1.49 1.67
N ASP A 204 20.66 2.13 2.72
CA ASP A 204 21.57 1.46 3.65
C ASP A 204 20.83 0.38 4.44
N GLU A 205 19.56 0.61 4.77
CA GLU A 205 18.71 -0.41 5.39
C GLU A 205 18.46 -1.60 4.46
N LEU A 206 18.22 -1.37 3.17
CA LEU A 206 18.11 -2.46 2.18
C LEU A 206 19.42 -3.25 2.11
N LYS A 207 20.56 -2.57 2.01
CA LYS A 207 21.87 -3.21 1.96
C LYS A 207 22.12 -4.06 3.23
N ASN A 208 21.83 -3.50 4.40
CA ASN A 208 21.97 -4.21 5.67
C ASN A 208 21.07 -5.45 5.72
N LEU A 209 19.83 -5.35 5.26
CA LEU A 209 18.89 -6.47 5.22
C LEU A 209 19.38 -7.57 4.26
N MET A 210 19.79 -7.22 3.04
CA MET A 210 20.29 -8.20 2.06
C MET A 210 21.55 -8.91 2.57
N GLN A 211 22.47 -8.20 3.24
CA GLN A 211 23.64 -8.80 3.87
C GLN A 211 23.27 -9.65 5.09
N CYS A 212 22.25 -9.26 5.86
CA CYS A 212 21.75 -10.01 6.99
C CYS A 212 21.26 -11.41 6.57
N PHE A 213 20.60 -11.53 5.43
CA PHE A 213 20.12 -12.83 4.93
C PHE A 213 21.25 -13.86 4.78
N GLY A 214 22.46 -13.43 4.41
CA GLY A 214 23.63 -14.31 4.33
C GLY A 214 24.22 -14.73 5.70
N LEU A 215 23.78 -14.10 6.80
CA LEU A 215 24.28 -14.36 8.16
C LEU A 215 23.28 -15.16 9.01
N ILE A 216 22.03 -15.23 8.61
CA ILE A 216 20.97 -15.98 9.32
C ILE A 216 21.29 -17.47 9.25
N LYS A 217 21.22 -18.13 10.40
CA LYS A 217 21.53 -19.55 10.56
C LYS A 217 20.32 -20.46 10.41
N CYS A 218 19.12 -19.95 10.71
CA CYS A 218 17.88 -20.69 10.58
C CYS A 218 17.48 -20.78 9.10
N PRO A 219 17.41 -21.99 8.48
CA PRO A 219 17.03 -22.13 7.08
C PRO A 219 15.52 -22.07 6.85
N ASP A 220 14.72 -22.33 7.91
CA ASP A 220 13.27 -22.51 7.82
C ASP A 220 12.52 -21.19 8.09
N ILE A 221 12.93 -20.14 7.39
CA ILE A 221 12.24 -18.84 7.41
C ILE A 221 11.64 -18.53 6.05
N VAL A 222 10.66 -17.64 6.03
CA VAL A 222 10.06 -17.07 4.82
C VAL A 222 10.22 -15.55 4.87
N VAL A 223 10.62 -14.93 3.77
CA VAL A 223 10.66 -13.48 3.69
C VAL A 223 9.34 -12.96 3.16
N MET A 224 8.75 -11.98 3.82
CA MET A 224 7.60 -11.23 3.34
C MET A 224 8.06 -9.89 2.79
N ALA A 225 8.04 -9.75 1.48
CA ALA A 225 8.52 -8.56 0.79
C ALA A 225 7.35 -7.72 0.28
N LYS A 226 7.40 -6.40 0.48
CA LYS A 226 6.42 -5.48 -0.10
C LYS A 226 6.45 -5.54 -1.64
N GLU A 227 5.29 -5.37 -2.27
CA GLU A 227 5.15 -5.31 -3.74
C GLU A 227 5.90 -4.13 -4.37
N THR A 228 6.27 -3.14 -3.58
CA THR A 228 7.01 -1.94 -3.95
C THR A 228 8.22 -1.77 -3.03
N PRO A 229 9.30 -1.17 -3.50
CA PRO A 229 10.57 -1.16 -2.76
C PRO A 229 10.51 -0.42 -1.44
N HIS A 230 9.70 0.62 -1.32
CA HIS A 230 9.57 1.43 -0.11
C HIS A 230 8.18 1.27 0.50
N ASP A 231 7.20 2.05 0.05
CA ASP A 231 5.84 2.01 0.55
C ASP A 231 4.83 1.80 -0.60
N PHE A 232 3.57 1.53 -0.27
CA PHE A 232 2.54 1.07 -1.18
C PHE A 232 1.98 2.15 -2.11
N PHE A 233 2.84 2.92 -2.76
CA PHE A 233 2.41 3.85 -3.79
C PHE A 233 2.17 3.12 -5.11
N VAL A 234 1.00 3.31 -5.71
CA VAL A 234 0.66 2.65 -6.98
C VAL A 234 1.58 3.06 -8.13
N THR A 235 2.24 4.21 -7.99
CA THR A 235 3.20 4.75 -8.96
C THR A 235 4.61 4.18 -8.82
N HIS A 236 4.90 3.46 -7.73
CA HIS A 236 6.20 2.86 -7.49
C HIS A 236 6.43 1.61 -8.35
N PRO A 237 7.68 1.31 -8.73
CA PRO A 237 8.01 0.10 -9.47
C PRO A 237 7.86 -1.15 -8.60
N VAL A 238 8.08 -2.31 -9.20
CA VAL A 238 8.24 -3.58 -8.48
C VAL A 238 9.53 -3.56 -7.65
N SER A 239 9.56 -4.35 -6.58
CA SER A 239 10.77 -4.56 -5.77
C SER A 239 11.74 -5.46 -6.53
N TRP A 240 12.74 -4.89 -7.19
CA TRP A 240 13.69 -5.58 -8.08
C TRP A 240 14.64 -6.54 -7.35
N TRP A 241 14.89 -6.32 -6.07
CA TRP A 241 15.84 -7.07 -5.25
C TRP A 241 15.28 -8.40 -4.72
N ILE A 242 14.00 -8.71 -4.98
CA ILE A 242 13.35 -9.91 -4.45
C ILE A 242 13.98 -11.20 -5.00
N GLU A 243 14.42 -11.21 -6.26
CA GLU A 243 15.05 -12.40 -6.86
C GLU A 243 16.37 -12.80 -6.19
N ASP A 244 17.07 -11.85 -5.54
CA ASP A 244 18.33 -12.07 -4.85
C ASP A 244 18.15 -12.60 -3.41
N ILE A 245 16.92 -12.73 -2.92
CA ILE A 245 16.64 -13.26 -1.58
C ILE A 245 16.87 -14.78 -1.56
N PRO A 246 17.75 -15.30 -0.66
CA PRO A 246 18.10 -16.72 -0.62
C PRO A 246 17.04 -17.59 0.10
N PHE A 247 15.90 -17.06 0.45
CA PHE A 247 14.80 -17.72 1.16
C PHE A 247 13.53 -17.75 0.31
N PRO A 248 12.57 -18.63 0.64
CA PRO A 248 11.21 -18.52 0.08
C PRO A 248 10.60 -17.16 0.40
N VAL A 249 9.87 -16.59 -0.57
CA VAL A 249 9.31 -15.24 -0.47
C VAL A 249 7.80 -15.27 -0.65
N ILE A 250 7.08 -14.49 0.15
CA ILE A 250 5.70 -14.08 -0.13
C ILE A 250 5.66 -12.58 -0.38
N ILE A 251 4.79 -12.15 -1.28
CA ILE A 251 4.65 -10.73 -1.63
C ILE A 251 3.53 -10.10 -0.81
N GLU A 252 3.85 -9.03 -0.08
CA GLU A 252 2.85 -8.22 0.63
C GLU A 252 2.25 -7.20 -0.33
N PHE A 253 0.95 -7.36 -0.64
CA PHE A 253 0.17 -6.43 -1.46
C PHE A 253 -0.70 -5.53 -0.58
N ASP A 254 -0.75 -4.24 -0.91
CA ASP A 254 -1.73 -3.32 -0.35
C ASP A 254 -2.90 -3.08 -1.30
N CYS A 255 -3.78 -4.06 -1.46
CA CYS A 255 -5.00 -3.88 -2.25
C CYS A 255 -6.00 -2.92 -1.58
N ALA A 256 -5.83 -2.64 -0.28
CA ALA A 256 -6.62 -1.65 0.44
C ALA A 256 -6.24 -0.21 0.09
N HIS A 257 -5.08 -0.01 -0.52
CA HIS A 257 -4.57 1.28 -0.97
C HIS A 257 -4.51 2.33 0.12
N GLU A 258 -3.58 2.14 1.06
CA GLU A 258 -3.33 3.01 2.21
C GLU A 258 -3.26 4.49 1.86
N PHE A 259 -2.67 4.83 0.71
CA PHE A 259 -2.42 6.21 0.31
C PHE A 259 -3.45 6.79 -0.66
N ASN A 260 -4.35 5.99 -1.20
CA ASN A 260 -5.25 6.46 -2.25
C ASN A 260 -6.68 5.93 -2.18
N GLY A 261 -7.20 5.74 -0.96
CA GLY A 261 -8.64 5.60 -0.84
C GLY A 261 -9.22 4.62 0.15
N GLN A 262 -8.48 3.58 0.56
CA GLN A 262 -8.87 2.62 1.61
C GLN A 262 -10.29 2.02 1.43
N GLY A 263 -10.74 1.82 0.17
CA GLY A 263 -12.09 1.35 -0.15
C GLY A 263 -13.20 2.40 0.01
N ILE A 264 -12.88 3.62 0.46
CA ILE A 264 -13.85 4.72 0.65
C ILE A 264 -14.13 5.44 -0.67
N VAL A 265 -13.09 5.66 -1.47
CA VAL A 265 -13.18 6.14 -2.86
C VAL A 265 -12.83 5.02 -3.83
N ALA A 266 -13.12 5.20 -5.12
CA ALA A 266 -12.97 4.17 -6.14
C ALA A 266 -11.50 3.99 -6.57
N SER A 267 -10.68 3.48 -5.66
CA SER A 267 -9.28 3.15 -5.92
C SER A 267 -9.19 1.77 -6.58
N ILE A 268 -9.35 1.74 -7.89
CA ILE A 268 -9.50 0.55 -8.72
C ILE A 268 -8.27 0.43 -9.63
N PHE A 269 -7.39 -0.54 -9.38
CA PHE A 269 -6.12 -0.73 -10.09
C PHE A 269 -5.85 -2.20 -10.45
N PRO A 270 -6.80 -2.92 -11.07
CA PRO A 270 -6.64 -4.35 -11.35
C PRO A 270 -5.45 -4.64 -12.26
N GLU A 271 -5.18 -3.78 -13.26
CA GLU A 271 -4.06 -3.94 -14.16
C GLU A 271 -2.70 -3.83 -13.46
N THR A 272 -2.56 -2.88 -12.52
CA THR A 272 -1.33 -2.70 -11.75
C THR A 272 -1.03 -3.93 -10.91
N HIS A 273 -2.02 -4.42 -10.15
CA HIS A 273 -1.85 -5.62 -9.33
C HIS A 273 -1.64 -6.88 -10.17
N LEU A 274 -2.34 -7.00 -11.29
CA LEU A 274 -2.13 -8.09 -12.25
C LEU A 274 -0.71 -8.10 -12.81
N LYS A 275 -0.20 -6.95 -13.28
CA LYS A 275 1.16 -6.84 -13.83
C LYS A 275 2.23 -7.14 -12.79
N ARG A 276 2.08 -6.59 -11.57
CA ARG A 276 3.00 -6.85 -10.45
C ARG A 276 3.00 -8.32 -10.07
N TRP A 277 1.83 -8.92 -9.89
CA TRP A 277 1.74 -10.32 -9.51
C TRP A 277 2.29 -11.24 -10.60
N LYS A 278 1.98 -11.02 -11.87
CA LYS A 278 2.58 -11.77 -12.99
C LYS A 278 4.11 -11.65 -13.05
N HIS A 279 4.67 -10.51 -12.65
CA HIS A 279 6.12 -10.36 -12.52
C HIS A 279 6.66 -11.26 -11.41
N TYR A 280 6.09 -11.17 -10.21
CA TYR A 280 6.57 -11.93 -9.06
C TYR A 280 6.35 -13.43 -9.17
N GLN A 281 5.26 -13.87 -9.77
CA GLN A 281 5.02 -15.29 -10.01
C GLN A 281 6.13 -15.98 -10.83
N LYS A 282 6.87 -15.25 -11.63
CA LYS A 282 7.98 -15.79 -12.44
C LYS A 282 9.23 -16.05 -11.62
N LEU A 283 9.43 -15.33 -10.51
CA LEU A 283 10.62 -15.46 -9.68
C LEU A 283 10.64 -16.82 -8.96
N PRO A 284 11.77 -17.54 -8.99
CA PRO A 284 11.82 -18.94 -8.52
C PRO A 284 11.60 -19.08 -7.01
N ASN A 285 11.95 -18.08 -6.24
CA ASN A 285 11.84 -18.04 -4.78
C ASN A 285 10.47 -17.56 -4.27
N VAL A 286 9.60 -17.02 -5.14
CA VAL A 286 8.26 -16.57 -4.74
C VAL A 286 7.31 -17.75 -4.63
N ILE A 287 6.77 -17.97 -3.44
CA ILE A 287 5.87 -19.08 -3.09
C ILE A 287 4.44 -18.65 -2.72
N GLY A 288 4.15 -17.37 -2.75
CA GLY A 288 2.82 -16.88 -2.40
C GLY A 288 2.73 -15.37 -2.20
N TYR A 289 1.62 -14.97 -1.60
CA TYR A 289 1.33 -13.57 -1.30
C TYR A 289 0.59 -13.40 0.02
N SER A 290 0.59 -12.17 0.55
CA SER A 290 -0.29 -11.70 1.62
C SER A 290 -0.90 -10.36 1.23
N ILE A 291 -2.22 -10.25 1.25
CA ILE A 291 -2.96 -9.06 0.79
C ILE A 291 -3.58 -8.34 1.99
N ARG A 292 -3.34 -7.04 2.12
CA ARG A 292 -4.07 -6.18 3.04
C ARG A 292 -5.50 -5.94 2.52
N THR A 293 -6.50 -6.27 3.34
CA THR A 293 -7.92 -6.19 2.98
C THR A 293 -8.64 -4.99 3.59
N ASP A 294 -8.00 -4.32 4.54
CA ASP A 294 -8.52 -3.18 5.29
C ASP A 294 -7.39 -2.23 5.72
N ARG A 295 -7.78 -1.09 6.25
CA ARG A 295 -6.86 -0.13 6.85
C ARG A 295 -7.49 0.49 8.10
N TYR A 296 -7.55 -0.28 9.17
CA TYR A 296 -8.05 0.07 10.50
C TYR A 296 -9.56 0.35 10.61
N GLY A 297 -10.08 0.22 11.79
CA GLY A 297 -11.46 0.54 12.13
C GLY A 297 -12.46 -0.23 11.26
N LYS A 298 -13.38 0.49 10.63
CA LYS A 298 -14.42 -0.13 9.78
C LYS A 298 -14.09 -0.13 8.28
N THR A 299 -12.90 0.34 7.90
CA THR A 299 -12.50 0.29 6.48
C THR A 299 -12.28 -1.14 6.04
N SER A 300 -12.77 -1.48 4.88
CA SER A 300 -12.46 -2.71 4.17
C SER A 300 -12.77 -2.51 2.69
N ILE A 301 -11.97 -3.10 1.83
CA ILE A 301 -12.29 -3.11 0.40
C ILE A 301 -13.33 -4.16 0.04
N LEU A 302 -13.57 -5.15 0.90
CA LEU A 302 -14.50 -6.24 0.65
C LEU A 302 -15.94 -5.75 0.52
N GLY A 303 -16.54 -6.04 -0.62
CA GLY A 303 -17.87 -5.57 -1.01
C GLY A 303 -17.87 -4.17 -1.64
N THR A 304 -16.72 -3.51 -1.79
CA THR A 304 -16.57 -2.24 -2.54
C THR A 304 -16.05 -2.49 -3.95
N PRO A 305 -16.12 -1.52 -4.87
CA PRO A 305 -15.49 -1.66 -6.19
C PRO A 305 -13.98 -1.94 -6.14
N SER A 306 -13.29 -1.46 -5.10
CA SER A 306 -11.84 -1.68 -4.92
C SER A 306 -11.47 -3.13 -4.58
N GLU A 307 -12.44 -3.99 -4.26
CA GLU A 307 -12.21 -5.43 -4.09
C GLU A 307 -11.62 -6.07 -5.36
N ILE A 308 -11.82 -5.48 -6.52
CA ILE A 308 -11.23 -5.95 -7.79
C ILE A 308 -9.71 -6.03 -7.73
N ASN A 309 -9.05 -5.23 -6.89
CA ASN A 309 -7.59 -5.24 -6.74
C ASN A 309 -7.10 -6.60 -6.25
N LEU A 310 -7.70 -7.12 -5.18
CA LEU A 310 -7.37 -8.47 -4.69
C LEU A 310 -7.93 -9.58 -5.58
N PHE A 311 -9.07 -9.33 -6.24
CA PHE A 311 -9.65 -10.26 -7.21
C PHE A 311 -8.70 -10.50 -8.40
N ALA A 312 -8.01 -9.46 -8.86
CA ALA A 312 -7.01 -9.56 -9.93
C ALA A 312 -5.82 -10.46 -9.53
N VAL A 313 -5.32 -10.36 -8.31
CA VAL A 313 -4.26 -11.24 -7.79
C VAL A 313 -4.75 -12.68 -7.72
N HIS A 314 -5.96 -12.88 -7.19
CA HIS A 314 -6.55 -14.21 -7.06
C HIS A 314 -6.78 -14.89 -8.40
N GLU A 315 -7.44 -14.22 -9.34
CA GLU A 315 -7.73 -14.77 -10.67
C GLU A 315 -6.47 -15.07 -11.49
N SER A 316 -5.45 -14.20 -11.39
CA SER A 316 -4.19 -14.45 -12.08
C SER A 316 -3.33 -15.54 -11.41
N THR A 317 -3.58 -15.87 -10.16
CA THR A 317 -2.97 -17.05 -9.52
C THR A 317 -3.54 -18.34 -10.13
N LYS A 318 -4.83 -18.36 -10.41
CA LYS A 318 -5.51 -19.51 -11.05
C LYS A 318 -5.21 -19.59 -12.55
N ASN A 319 -5.18 -18.45 -13.22
CA ASN A 319 -4.90 -18.35 -14.64
C ASN A 319 -3.86 -17.25 -14.92
N PRO A 320 -2.56 -17.58 -14.99
CA PRO A 320 -1.51 -16.61 -15.25
C PRO A 320 -1.65 -15.84 -16.57
N GLU A 321 -2.38 -16.39 -17.53
CA GLU A 321 -2.59 -15.76 -18.84
C GLU A 321 -3.81 -14.83 -18.88
N ILE A 322 -4.61 -14.78 -17.82
CA ILE A 322 -5.82 -13.93 -17.77
C ILE A 322 -5.48 -12.47 -18.08
N LYS A 323 -6.34 -11.83 -18.83
CA LYS A 323 -6.20 -10.40 -19.20
C LYS A 323 -7.01 -9.52 -18.25
N VAL A 324 -6.62 -8.26 -18.16
CA VAL A 324 -7.31 -7.28 -17.30
C VAL A 324 -8.79 -7.12 -17.67
N ASP A 325 -9.11 -7.13 -18.97
CA ASP A 325 -10.50 -7.03 -19.44
C ASP A 325 -11.37 -8.18 -18.93
N GLU A 326 -10.83 -9.40 -18.96
CA GLU A 326 -11.52 -10.59 -18.44
C GLU A 326 -11.72 -10.50 -16.93
N ILE A 327 -10.74 -9.95 -16.20
CA ILE A 327 -10.84 -9.72 -14.75
C ILE A 327 -11.98 -8.72 -14.46
N ILE A 328 -12.01 -7.60 -15.18
CA ILE A 328 -13.05 -6.57 -14.99
C ILE A 328 -14.45 -7.15 -15.30
N GLU A 329 -14.59 -7.85 -16.41
CA GLU A 329 -15.86 -8.46 -16.80
C GLU A 329 -16.34 -9.52 -15.79
N LYS A 330 -15.46 -10.43 -15.36
CA LYS A 330 -15.77 -11.42 -14.32
C LYS A 330 -16.19 -10.76 -13.01
N PHE A 331 -15.43 -9.76 -12.57
CA PHE A 331 -15.73 -9.06 -11.33
C PHE A 331 -17.09 -8.37 -11.38
N ILE A 332 -17.39 -7.66 -12.47
CA ILE A 332 -18.69 -6.99 -12.65
C ILE A 332 -19.82 -8.02 -12.67
N ALA A 333 -19.66 -9.13 -13.41
CA ALA A 333 -20.67 -10.19 -13.47
C ALA A 333 -20.99 -10.78 -12.10
N GLU A 334 -19.97 -11.04 -11.28
CA GLU A 334 -20.13 -11.64 -9.95
C GLU A 334 -20.67 -10.66 -8.90
N LYS A 335 -20.25 -9.40 -8.99
CA LYS A 335 -20.59 -8.40 -7.95
C LYS A 335 -21.88 -7.64 -8.24
N TYR A 336 -22.16 -7.36 -9.50
CA TYR A 336 -23.26 -6.48 -9.88
C TYR A 336 -24.30 -7.15 -10.77
N ASP A 337 -23.93 -7.80 -11.83
CA ASP A 337 -24.68 -8.63 -12.78
C ASP A 337 -23.96 -8.60 -14.13
N SER A 338 -24.12 -9.67 -14.93
CA SER A 338 -23.58 -9.70 -16.30
C SER A 338 -24.19 -8.62 -17.20
N ALA A 339 -25.43 -8.25 -16.96
CA ALA A 339 -26.13 -7.18 -17.70
C ALA A 339 -25.50 -5.79 -17.47
N ALA A 340 -24.76 -5.60 -16.35
CA ALA A 340 -24.10 -4.34 -16.03
C ALA A 340 -22.72 -4.20 -16.70
N ILE A 341 -22.15 -5.26 -17.28
CA ILE A 341 -20.80 -5.24 -17.88
C ILE A 341 -20.65 -4.11 -18.90
N PRO A 342 -21.51 -3.96 -19.93
CA PRO A 342 -21.29 -2.95 -20.96
C PRO A 342 -21.28 -1.51 -20.40
N THR A 343 -22.01 -1.29 -19.31
CA THR A 343 -22.12 0.03 -18.69
C THR A 343 -20.98 0.29 -17.69
N LEU A 344 -20.66 -0.68 -16.83
CA LEU A 344 -19.67 -0.48 -15.76
C LEU A 344 -18.22 -0.68 -16.20
N LYS A 345 -17.94 -1.53 -17.20
CA LYS A 345 -16.57 -1.81 -17.65
C LYS A 345 -15.78 -0.53 -17.97
N PRO A 346 -16.28 0.44 -18.76
CA PRO A 346 -15.57 1.67 -19.04
C PRO A 346 -15.24 2.50 -17.80
N VAL A 347 -16.07 2.42 -16.75
CA VAL A 347 -15.85 3.11 -15.48
C VAL A 347 -14.68 2.49 -14.72
N PHE A 348 -14.61 1.15 -14.69
CA PHE A 348 -13.51 0.43 -14.04
C PHE A 348 -12.18 0.64 -14.76
N GLU A 349 -12.19 0.72 -16.08
CA GLU A 349 -11.01 1.00 -16.91
C GLU A 349 -10.45 2.41 -16.69
N LYS A 350 -11.32 3.40 -16.46
CA LYS A 350 -10.92 4.82 -16.26
C LYS A 350 -10.66 5.18 -14.80
N ALA A 351 -11.08 4.36 -13.85
CA ALA A 351 -10.94 4.66 -12.42
C ALA A 351 -9.49 4.94 -11.95
N PRO A 352 -8.45 4.24 -12.45
CA PRO A 352 -7.07 4.57 -12.12
C PRO A 352 -6.71 6.03 -12.41
N GLU A 353 -7.12 6.55 -13.57
CA GLU A 353 -6.83 7.92 -13.98
C GLU A 353 -7.49 8.96 -13.08
N ILE A 354 -8.69 8.68 -12.56
CA ILE A 354 -9.37 9.55 -11.60
C ILE A 354 -8.54 9.68 -10.32
N ILE A 355 -8.07 8.56 -9.79
CA ILE A 355 -7.28 8.55 -8.56
C ILE A 355 -5.90 9.19 -8.77
N LEU A 356 -5.20 8.83 -9.84
CA LEU A 356 -3.89 9.41 -10.17
C LEU A 356 -3.97 10.92 -10.37
N SER A 357 -5.06 11.41 -10.97
CA SER A 357 -5.27 12.83 -11.17
C SER A 357 -5.69 13.58 -9.92
N SER A 358 -6.27 12.88 -8.95
CA SER A 358 -6.83 13.51 -7.74
C SER A 358 -5.88 13.40 -6.54
N PHE A 359 -5.36 12.21 -6.25
CA PHE A 359 -4.55 11.91 -5.07
C PHE A 359 -3.04 12.10 -5.29
N TYR A 360 -2.63 12.22 -6.55
CA TYR A 360 -1.25 12.46 -6.95
C TYR A 360 -1.13 13.81 -7.65
N THR A 361 0.02 14.41 -7.61
CA THR A 361 0.35 15.62 -8.38
C THR A 361 1.54 15.30 -9.27
N LEU A 362 1.30 15.26 -10.57
CA LEU A 362 2.32 14.88 -11.57
C LEU A 362 3.04 13.55 -11.23
N GLY A 363 2.27 12.57 -10.74
CA GLY A 363 2.78 11.25 -10.36
C GLY A 363 3.24 11.11 -8.92
N LEU A 364 3.37 12.21 -8.19
CA LEU A 364 3.80 12.22 -6.79
C LEU A 364 2.61 12.16 -5.84
N ASN A 365 2.65 11.27 -4.87
CA ASN A 365 1.58 11.17 -3.88
C ASN A 365 1.54 12.42 -2.99
N THR A 366 0.37 13.03 -2.88
CA THR A 366 0.12 14.23 -2.06
C THR A 366 -0.86 13.95 -0.93
N THR A 367 -0.87 12.72 -0.43
CA THR A 367 -1.76 12.31 0.66
C THR A 367 -0.99 11.78 1.86
N ASN A 368 -1.57 11.89 3.04
CA ASN A 368 -1.12 11.22 4.24
C ASN A 368 -2.16 10.17 4.63
N HIS A 369 -1.86 8.89 4.37
CA HIS A 369 -2.81 7.79 4.55
C HIS A 369 -4.19 8.10 3.91
N SER A 370 -4.19 8.45 2.65
CA SER A 370 -5.33 8.87 1.82
C SER A 370 -5.95 10.23 2.16
N LYS A 371 -5.61 10.86 3.28
CA LYS A 371 -6.09 12.20 3.64
C LYS A 371 -5.28 13.27 2.92
N LEU A 372 -5.88 14.43 2.70
CA LEU A 372 -5.12 15.65 2.42
C LEU A 372 -4.08 15.85 3.53
N ASP A 373 -2.91 16.31 3.18
CA ASP A 373 -1.96 16.82 4.16
C ASP A 373 -1.98 18.36 4.09
N PHE A 374 -2.00 18.99 5.23
CA PHE A 374 -1.98 20.45 5.32
C PHE A 374 -0.72 21.03 4.66
N ASP A 375 0.40 20.33 4.77
CA ASP A 375 1.63 20.68 4.06
C ASP A 375 1.94 19.65 2.95
N TYR A 376 1.54 19.92 1.73
CA TYR A 376 1.88 19.14 0.55
C TYR A 376 3.40 18.90 0.44
N ARG A 377 4.20 19.87 0.82
CA ARG A 377 5.65 19.72 0.88
C ARG A 377 6.06 18.65 1.90
N SER A 378 5.38 18.54 3.04
CA SER A 378 5.75 17.57 4.07
C SER A 378 5.53 16.13 3.61
N ILE A 379 4.58 15.87 2.72
CA ILE A 379 4.40 14.55 2.10
C ILE A 379 5.55 14.29 1.14
N TYR A 380 5.88 15.24 0.30
CA TYR A 380 7.06 15.17 -0.51
C TYR A 380 8.29 14.89 0.35
N THR A 381 8.50 15.67 1.41
CA THR A 381 9.62 15.48 2.30
C THR A 381 9.53 14.16 3.06
N ARG A 382 8.40 13.70 3.44
CA ARG A 382 8.24 12.50 4.27
C ARG A 382 8.30 11.20 3.47
N HIS A 383 7.65 11.14 2.32
CA HIS A 383 7.46 9.92 1.54
C HIS A 383 8.26 9.87 0.24
N VAL A 384 8.71 11.00 -0.24
CA VAL A 384 9.38 11.14 -1.51
C VAL A 384 10.80 11.61 -1.30
N SER A 385 11.01 12.70 -0.53
CA SER A 385 12.28 13.29 -0.32
C SER A 385 13.05 12.73 0.84
N GLY A 386 14.34 12.65 0.78
CA GLY A 386 15.20 12.08 1.74
C GLY A 386 15.02 10.58 1.92
N ARG A 387 14.15 9.99 1.12
CA ARG A 387 13.99 8.56 1.09
C ARG A 387 14.66 7.98 -0.14
N TRP A 388 15.17 6.78 0.00
CA TRP A 388 16.01 6.13 -1.00
C TRP A 388 15.35 5.94 -2.38
N MET A 389 14.02 5.95 -2.42
CA MET A 389 13.26 5.83 -3.67
C MET A 389 13.38 7.05 -4.58
N ASP A 390 13.79 8.17 -4.02
CA ASP A 390 13.85 9.43 -4.72
C ASP A 390 15.22 9.67 -5.35
N LYS A 391 16.17 8.75 -5.13
CA LYS A 391 17.52 8.85 -5.65
C LYS A 391 17.73 7.90 -6.81
N PRO A 392 17.85 8.39 -8.03
CA PRO A 392 18.10 7.58 -9.22
C PRO A 392 19.33 6.67 -9.13
N GLU A 393 20.35 7.08 -8.38
CA GLU A 393 21.57 6.28 -8.19
C GLU A 393 21.27 4.89 -7.60
N ILE A 394 20.20 4.75 -6.83
CA ILE A 394 19.82 3.47 -6.23
C ILE A 394 19.37 2.48 -7.29
N GLN A 395 18.63 2.97 -8.25
CA GLN A 395 18.15 2.16 -9.36
C GLN A 395 19.29 1.76 -10.29
N ILE A 396 20.25 2.65 -10.51
CA ILE A 396 21.47 2.40 -11.28
C ILE A 396 22.30 1.31 -10.61
N ASP A 397 22.48 1.38 -9.30
CA ASP A 397 23.30 0.41 -8.53
C ASP A 397 22.74 -1.01 -8.56
N HIS A 398 21.44 -1.17 -8.71
CA HIS A 398 20.80 -2.48 -8.75
C HIS A 398 20.59 -3.03 -10.18
N GLY A 399 21.13 -2.35 -11.19
CA GLY A 399 21.04 -2.80 -12.58
C GLY A 399 19.62 -2.80 -13.17
N VAL A 400 18.65 -2.32 -12.42
CA VAL A 400 17.28 -2.19 -12.89
C VAL A 400 17.19 -0.97 -13.76
N ASN A 401 17.36 -1.18 -15.03
CA ASN A 401 17.20 -0.20 -16.06
C ASN A 401 18.01 1.09 -15.84
N LYS A 402 19.25 1.09 -16.32
CA LYS A 402 20.15 2.26 -16.28
C LYS A 402 19.56 3.52 -16.93
N GLU A 403 18.48 3.37 -17.68
CA GLU A 403 17.76 4.44 -18.38
C GLU A 403 16.49 4.87 -17.62
N PHE A 404 16.18 4.23 -16.50
CA PHE A 404 14.99 4.51 -15.71
C PHE A 404 15.24 5.73 -14.82
N HIS A 405 14.79 6.87 -15.27
CA HIS A 405 14.67 8.07 -14.46
C HIS A 405 13.35 7.98 -13.71
N TYR A 406 13.41 7.46 -12.51
CA TYR A 406 12.26 7.09 -11.69
C TYR A 406 11.09 8.09 -11.75
N TRP A 407 11.37 9.36 -11.50
CA TRP A 407 10.35 10.40 -11.51
C TRP A 407 9.89 10.76 -12.92
N THR A 408 10.82 10.88 -13.85
CA THR A 408 10.53 11.19 -15.24
C THR A 408 9.64 10.12 -15.85
N ASP A 409 9.92 8.87 -15.59
CA ASP A 409 9.14 7.76 -16.12
C ASP A 409 7.78 7.64 -15.43
N ILE A 410 7.70 7.87 -14.11
CA ILE A 410 6.41 7.93 -13.42
C ILE A 410 5.57 9.07 -13.98
N VAL A 411 6.09 10.28 -14.08
CA VAL A 411 5.36 11.43 -14.61
C VAL A 411 4.94 11.20 -16.06
N ASN A 412 5.81 10.66 -16.91
CA ASN A 412 5.50 10.35 -18.29
C ASN A 412 4.52 9.18 -18.44
N HIS A 413 4.65 8.16 -17.62
CA HIS A 413 3.77 6.99 -17.66
C HIS A 413 2.37 7.32 -17.16
N LEU A 414 2.27 8.18 -16.16
CA LEU A 414 1.01 8.58 -15.54
C LEU A 414 0.39 9.80 -16.19
N ALA A 415 1.17 10.60 -16.92
CA ALA A 415 0.60 11.67 -17.70
C ALA A 415 -0.25 11.06 -18.82
N PRO A 416 -1.59 11.21 -18.82
CA PRO A 416 -2.38 10.88 -19.99
C PRO A 416 -1.81 11.57 -21.23
N ALA A 417 -2.06 11.03 -22.43
CA ALA A 417 -1.51 11.56 -23.67
C ALA A 417 -1.80 13.07 -23.89
N ASN A 418 -2.89 13.58 -23.30
CA ASN A 418 -3.28 15.00 -23.27
C ASN A 418 -2.56 15.81 -22.18
N ARG A 419 -1.76 15.18 -21.32
CA ARG A 419 -0.91 15.81 -20.31
C ARG A 419 0.56 15.76 -20.69
N LYS A 420 0.86 15.63 -21.94
CA LYS A 420 2.22 15.91 -22.39
C LYS A 420 2.57 17.26 -21.79
N LEU A 421 3.54 17.24 -20.90
CA LEU A 421 4.15 18.46 -20.39
C LEU A 421 4.39 19.30 -21.61
N ALA A 422 3.91 20.54 -21.61
CA ALA A 422 3.96 21.36 -22.77
C ALA A 422 5.38 21.45 -23.29
N GLU A 423 5.50 21.66 -24.56
CA GLU A 423 6.74 22.02 -25.19
C GLU A 423 7.43 23.08 -24.32
N GLY A 424 8.55 22.71 -23.69
CA GLY A 424 9.35 23.60 -22.86
C GLY A 424 9.52 23.24 -21.38
N VAL A 425 8.75 22.30 -20.81
CA VAL A 425 9.08 21.75 -19.50
C VAL A 425 9.95 20.52 -19.71
N ASN A 426 11.21 20.66 -19.41
CA ASN A 426 12.16 19.58 -19.50
C ASN A 426 12.00 18.71 -18.25
N LEU A 427 11.24 17.61 -18.37
CA LEU A 427 11.10 16.62 -17.28
C LEU A 427 12.42 16.01 -16.88
N LYS A 428 13.38 15.98 -17.81
CA LYS A 428 14.73 15.56 -17.52
C LYS A 428 15.41 16.54 -16.57
N GLU A 429 15.19 17.84 -16.73
CA GLU A 429 15.66 18.85 -15.78
C GLU A 429 14.96 18.73 -14.43
N LEU A 430 13.65 18.46 -14.41
CA LEU A 430 12.94 18.13 -13.19
C LEU A 430 13.53 16.87 -12.54
N GLY A 431 13.80 15.82 -13.31
CA GLY A 431 14.45 14.60 -12.84
C GLY A 431 15.87 14.89 -12.31
N GLU A 432 16.69 15.60 -13.06
CA GLU A 432 18.07 15.96 -12.67
C GLU A 432 18.12 16.87 -11.44
N VAL A 433 17.16 17.75 -11.28
CA VAL A 433 17.04 18.58 -10.08
C VAL A 433 16.60 17.71 -8.90
N PHE A 434 15.73 16.71 -9.09
CA PHE A 434 15.38 15.72 -8.08
C PHE A 434 16.53 14.79 -7.71
N GLU A 435 17.47 14.54 -8.61
CA GLU A 435 18.66 13.74 -8.34
C GLU A 435 19.62 14.37 -7.34
N ASN A 436 19.76 15.68 -7.36
CA ASN A 436 20.80 16.39 -6.63
C ASN A 436 20.31 17.15 -5.40
N GLN A 437 19.05 17.45 -5.32
CA GLN A 437 18.45 18.20 -4.22
C GLN A 437 17.00 17.77 -4.02
N TRP A 438 16.55 17.81 -2.78
CA TRP A 438 15.16 17.94 -2.49
C TRP A 438 14.61 19.11 -3.22
N ILE A 439 13.85 18.82 -4.24
CA ILE A 439 13.04 19.87 -4.82
C ILE A 439 11.93 20.15 -3.86
N GLN A 440 12.09 21.26 -3.19
CA GLN A 440 10.96 21.94 -2.64
C GLN A 440 10.06 22.28 -3.82
N PRO A 441 8.79 21.87 -3.85
CA PRO A 441 7.88 22.27 -4.91
C PRO A 441 7.90 23.79 -5.16
N GLU A 442 8.12 24.57 -4.13
CA GLU A 442 8.23 26.04 -4.23
C GLU A 442 9.35 26.53 -5.14
N GLU A 443 10.46 25.82 -5.24
CA GLU A 443 11.60 26.22 -6.08
C GLU A 443 11.30 26.04 -7.56
N LEU A 444 10.42 25.11 -7.90
CA LEU A 444 9.97 24.85 -9.28
C LEU A 444 8.65 25.53 -9.61
N MET A 445 7.92 26.01 -8.61
CA MET A 445 6.61 26.58 -8.82
C MET A 445 6.68 27.90 -9.57
N ASP A 446 6.16 27.87 -10.76
CA ASP A 446 5.81 29.03 -11.56
C ASP A 446 4.39 28.88 -12.11
N THR A 447 3.96 29.84 -12.90
CA THR A 447 2.62 29.80 -13.49
C THR A 447 2.46 28.71 -14.55
N ILE A 448 3.56 28.25 -15.15
CA ILE A 448 3.57 27.13 -16.09
C ILE A 448 3.32 25.83 -15.33
N PHE A 449 4.09 25.58 -14.29
CA PHE A 449 3.88 24.42 -13.40
C PHE A 449 2.44 24.38 -12.87
N LEU A 450 1.95 25.51 -12.35
CA LEU A 450 0.56 25.65 -11.88
C LEU A 450 -0.44 25.23 -12.95
N SER A 451 -0.24 25.65 -14.21
CA SER A 451 -1.16 25.32 -15.30
C SER A 451 -1.26 23.80 -15.53
N TYR A 452 -0.16 23.06 -15.37
CA TYR A 452 -0.18 21.60 -15.48
C TYR A 452 -0.92 20.94 -14.32
N VAL A 453 -0.63 21.39 -13.11
CA VAL A 453 -1.34 20.88 -11.93
C VAL A 453 -2.84 21.10 -12.09
N LEU A 454 -3.26 22.29 -12.46
CA LEU A 454 -4.69 22.60 -12.64
C LEU A 454 -5.34 21.79 -13.77
N THR A 455 -4.62 21.61 -14.90
CA THR A 455 -5.10 20.76 -16.00
C THR A 455 -5.27 19.31 -15.55
N GLU A 456 -4.32 18.80 -14.79
CA GLU A 456 -4.40 17.45 -14.20
C GLU A 456 -5.61 17.32 -13.29
N LYS A 457 -5.78 18.24 -12.37
CA LYS A 457 -6.87 18.19 -11.40
C LYS A 457 -8.25 18.33 -12.07
N GLU A 458 -8.39 19.24 -13.05
CA GLU A 458 -9.63 19.39 -13.83
C GLU A 458 -9.96 18.14 -14.64
N PHE A 459 -8.95 17.48 -15.21
CA PHE A 459 -9.13 16.20 -15.90
C PHE A 459 -9.69 15.14 -14.95
N GLY A 460 -9.11 15.01 -13.73
CA GLY A 460 -9.62 14.09 -12.72
C GLY A 460 -11.07 14.36 -12.32
N VAL A 461 -11.43 15.62 -12.14
CA VAL A 461 -12.83 16.02 -11.85
C VAL A 461 -13.75 15.69 -13.02
N SER A 462 -13.33 15.92 -14.26
CA SER A 462 -14.12 15.60 -15.45
C SER A 462 -14.40 14.11 -15.57
N LEU A 463 -13.38 13.27 -15.41
CA LEU A 463 -13.51 11.81 -15.41
C LEU A 463 -14.41 11.31 -14.27
N ALA A 464 -14.29 11.89 -13.07
CA ALA A 464 -15.13 11.52 -11.94
C ALA A 464 -16.61 11.89 -12.15
N LYS A 465 -16.89 13.03 -12.80
CA LYS A 465 -18.27 13.41 -13.20
C LYS A 465 -18.84 12.44 -14.24
N GLU A 466 -18.06 12.08 -15.25
CA GLU A 466 -18.46 11.07 -16.25
C GLU A 466 -18.73 9.73 -15.58
N ALA A 467 -17.81 9.26 -14.75
CA ALA A 467 -17.92 7.97 -14.07
C ALA A 467 -19.19 7.87 -13.21
N ILE A 468 -19.51 8.87 -12.38
CA ILE A 468 -20.75 8.82 -11.57
C ILE A 468 -22.01 8.86 -12.42
N SER A 469 -21.99 9.58 -13.54
CA SER A 469 -23.11 9.58 -14.50
C SER A 469 -23.35 8.19 -15.09
N ILE A 470 -22.28 7.51 -15.52
CA ILE A 470 -22.34 6.16 -16.06
C ILE A 470 -22.76 5.16 -14.96
N VAL A 471 -22.20 5.25 -13.76
CA VAL A 471 -22.59 4.39 -12.62
C VAL A 471 -24.09 4.54 -12.34
N ASN A 472 -24.63 5.76 -12.37
CA ASN A 472 -26.06 5.99 -12.15
C ASN A 472 -26.91 5.33 -13.25
N SER A 473 -26.48 5.35 -14.50
CA SER A 473 -27.17 4.69 -15.62
C SER A 473 -27.13 3.16 -15.54
N ALA A 474 -26.19 2.59 -14.78
CA ALA A 474 -26.10 1.15 -14.57
C ALA A 474 -27.16 0.60 -13.59
N LYS A 475 -27.87 1.46 -12.86
CA LYS A 475 -28.84 1.06 -11.85
C LYS A 475 -29.87 0.00 -12.32
N PRO A 476 -30.48 0.10 -13.52
CA PRO A 476 -31.45 -0.90 -13.99
C PRO A 476 -30.82 -2.28 -14.25
N PHE A 477 -29.52 -2.34 -14.43
CA PHE A 477 -28.78 -3.56 -14.78
C PHE A 477 -28.14 -4.23 -13.56
N CYS A 478 -28.25 -3.65 -12.36
CA CYS A 478 -27.74 -4.22 -11.11
C CYS A 478 -28.89 -4.85 -10.33
N SER A 479 -28.86 -6.17 -10.19
CA SER A 479 -29.94 -6.92 -9.52
C SER A 479 -29.99 -6.65 -8.00
N ASP A 480 -28.84 -6.38 -7.35
CA ASP A 480 -28.75 -6.08 -5.93
C ASP A 480 -28.62 -4.57 -5.66
N SER A 481 -29.70 -3.99 -5.15
CA SER A 481 -29.76 -2.57 -4.83
C SER A 481 -28.76 -2.14 -3.74
N LYS A 482 -28.37 -3.04 -2.82
CA LYS A 482 -27.37 -2.73 -1.79
C LYS A 482 -25.99 -2.60 -2.40
N LYS A 483 -25.60 -3.53 -3.28
CA LYS A 483 -24.35 -3.48 -4.01
C LYS A 483 -24.29 -2.28 -4.93
N PHE A 484 -25.40 -1.97 -5.64
CA PHE A 484 -25.51 -0.75 -6.43
C PHE A 484 -25.29 0.51 -5.57
N ASN A 485 -25.90 0.60 -4.40
CA ASN A 485 -25.72 1.76 -3.52
C ASN A 485 -24.26 1.91 -3.06
N ILE A 486 -23.55 0.80 -2.84
CA ILE A 486 -22.12 0.85 -2.47
C ILE A 486 -21.30 1.48 -3.59
N ILE A 487 -21.41 0.98 -4.82
CA ILE A 487 -20.65 1.54 -5.95
C ILE A 487 -21.03 3.00 -6.21
N PHE A 488 -22.31 3.32 -6.20
CA PHE A 488 -22.81 4.68 -6.40
C PHE A 488 -22.23 5.65 -5.35
N HIS A 489 -22.30 5.30 -4.08
CA HIS A 489 -21.75 6.15 -3.01
C HIS A 489 -20.22 6.23 -3.04
N THR A 490 -19.54 5.17 -3.46
CA THR A 490 -18.08 5.18 -3.62
C THR A 490 -17.66 6.17 -4.70
N PHE A 491 -18.31 6.17 -5.87
CA PHE A 491 -18.01 7.13 -6.94
C PHE A 491 -18.45 8.57 -6.61
N ASN A 492 -19.53 8.77 -5.85
CA ASN A 492 -19.88 10.11 -5.34
C ASN A 492 -18.78 10.68 -4.42
N ARG A 493 -18.28 9.86 -3.48
CA ARG A 493 -17.15 10.28 -2.63
C ARG A 493 -15.90 10.57 -3.44
N THR A 494 -15.65 9.78 -4.48
CA THR A 494 -14.53 10.00 -5.40
C THR A 494 -14.64 11.35 -6.09
N LEU A 495 -15.83 11.70 -6.61
CA LEU A 495 -16.07 12.98 -7.26
C LEU A 495 -15.86 14.16 -6.28
N MET A 496 -16.40 14.08 -5.07
CA MET A 496 -16.22 15.13 -4.08
C MET A 496 -14.75 15.27 -3.67
N SER A 497 -14.03 14.14 -3.47
CA SER A 497 -12.59 14.15 -3.21
C SER A 497 -11.80 14.78 -4.35
N ALA A 498 -12.13 14.47 -5.61
CA ALA A 498 -11.48 15.05 -6.77
C ALA A 498 -11.69 16.57 -6.85
N LYS A 499 -12.93 17.03 -6.63
CA LYS A 499 -13.25 18.46 -6.60
C LYS A 499 -12.48 19.18 -5.48
N LEU A 500 -12.51 18.65 -4.24
CA LEU A 500 -11.81 19.27 -3.12
C LEU A 500 -10.31 19.37 -3.37
N ARG A 501 -9.69 18.29 -3.88
CA ARG A 501 -8.25 18.25 -4.16
C ARG A 501 -7.86 19.19 -5.30
N LYS A 502 -8.74 19.39 -6.30
CA LYS A 502 -8.56 20.42 -7.32
C LYS A 502 -8.52 21.82 -6.69
N ALA A 503 -9.55 22.18 -5.92
CA ALA A 503 -9.64 23.50 -5.29
C ALA A 503 -8.49 23.70 -4.29
N TYR A 504 -8.15 22.68 -3.51
CA TYR A 504 -7.01 22.72 -2.58
C TYR A 504 -5.67 22.94 -3.32
N ALA A 505 -5.40 22.17 -4.37
CA ALA A 505 -4.19 22.34 -5.17
C ALA A 505 -4.11 23.72 -5.82
N GLN A 506 -5.23 24.22 -6.32
CA GLN A 506 -5.31 25.56 -6.89
C GLN A 506 -4.90 26.63 -5.88
N VAL A 507 -5.45 26.60 -4.68
CA VAL A 507 -5.14 27.57 -3.63
C VAL A 507 -3.72 27.38 -3.12
N TYR A 508 -3.34 26.14 -2.75
CA TYR A 508 -2.03 25.83 -2.19
C TYR A 508 -0.88 26.28 -3.11
N TYR A 509 -0.91 25.88 -4.38
CA TYR A 509 0.17 26.20 -5.32
C TYR A 509 0.15 27.67 -5.72
N SER A 510 -1.02 28.29 -5.89
CA SER A 510 -1.10 29.72 -6.17
C SER A 510 -0.54 30.57 -5.03
N GLN A 511 -0.84 30.20 -3.76
CA GLN A 511 -0.28 30.86 -2.59
C GLN A 511 1.25 30.71 -2.51
N ARG A 512 1.77 29.52 -2.79
CA ARG A 512 3.23 29.28 -2.76
C ARG A 512 3.95 30.11 -3.83
N ILE A 513 3.38 30.21 -5.03
CA ILE A 513 3.93 31.08 -6.08
C ILE A 513 3.85 32.55 -5.65
N TRP A 514 2.73 32.99 -5.11
CA TRP A 514 2.54 34.36 -4.60
C TRP A 514 3.62 34.72 -3.56
N ASN A 515 3.94 33.80 -2.67
CA ASN A 515 4.89 33.99 -1.59
C ASN A 515 6.36 33.99 -2.04
N ARG A 516 6.66 33.66 -3.29
CA ARG A 516 8.04 33.70 -3.82
C ARG A 516 8.60 35.11 -3.99
N GLY A 517 7.76 36.11 -4.17
CA GLY A 517 8.18 37.50 -4.30
C GLY A 517 7.20 38.35 -5.09
N LEU A 518 7.41 39.67 -5.06
CA LEU A 518 6.53 40.65 -5.71
C LEU A 518 6.42 40.43 -7.22
N GLU A 519 7.47 39.91 -7.86
CA GLU A 519 7.51 39.65 -9.30
C GLU A 519 6.53 38.55 -9.73
N PHE A 520 6.11 37.70 -8.79
CA PHE A 520 5.13 36.62 -9.03
C PHE A 520 3.71 37.06 -8.70
N GLN A 521 3.53 38.13 -7.93
CA GLN A 521 2.23 38.62 -7.49
C GLN A 521 1.48 39.32 -8.64
N ASN A 522 0.33 38.77 -8.98
CA ASN A 522 -0.51 39.34 -10.05
C ASN A 522 -2.00 39.00 -9.81
N GLU A 523 -2.88 39.78 -10.46
CA GLU A 523 -4.34 39.60 -10.33
C GLU A 523 -4.83 38.22 -10.69
N LYS A 524 -4.19 37.51 -11.62
CA LYS A 524 -4.59 36.17 -12.02
C LYS A 524 -4.37 35.14 -10.89
N LEU A 525 -3.24 35.24 -10.18
CA LEU A 525 -3.00 34.36 -9.02
C LEU A 525 -3.96 34.66 -7.87
N LEU A 526 -4.22 35.95 -7.62
CA LEU A 526 -5.18 36.36 -6.60
C LEU A 526 -6.57 35.80 -6.91
N MET A 527 -7.04 35.96 -8.13
CA MET A 527 -8.32 35.43 -8.58
C MET A 527 -8.39 33.90 -8.44
N LEU A 528 -7.30 33.17 -8.74
CA LEU A 528 -7.25 31.73 -8.56
C LEU A 528 -7.35 31.33 -7.07
N ILE A 529 -6.71 32.08 -6.18
CA ILE A 529 -6.80 31.86 -4.73
C ILE A 529 -8.25 32.08 -4.26
N GLU A 530 -8.86 33.23 -4.61
CA GLU A 530 -10.24 33.56 -4.21
C GLU A 530 -11.25 32.52 -4.71
N GLN A 531 -11.20 32.16 -5.99
CA GLN A 531 -12.07 31.15 -6.58
C GLN A 531 -11.89 29.78 -5.91
N GLY A 532 -10.64 29.39 -5.67
CA GLY A 532 -10.35 28.11 -5.02
C GLY A 532 -10.85 28.07 -3.57
N ILE A 533 -10.75 29.16 -2.81
CA ILE A 533 -11.31 29.29 -1.47
C ILE A 533 -12.83 29.08 -1.48
N GLU A 534 -13.54 29.75 -2.38
CA GLU A 534 -14.99 29.58 -2.48
C GLU A 534 -15.38 28.13 -2.86
N GLU A 535 -14.67 27.53 -3.82
CA GLU A 535 -14.89 26.12 -4.17
C GLU A 535 -14.60 25.21 -2.98
N MET A 536 -13.51 25.40 -2.22
CA MET A 536 -13.20 24.60 -1.01
C MET A 536 -14.28 24.71 0.05
N LYS A 537 -14.80 25.93 0.32
CA LYS A 537 -15.89 26.14 1.28
C LYS A 537 -17.14 25.32 0.89
N LEU A 538 -17.59 25.48 -0.36
CA LEU A 538 -18.78 24.78 -0.88
C LEU A 538 -18.65 23.26 -0.81
N ILE A 539 -17.52 22.72 -1.28
CA ILE A 539 -17.28 21.27 -1.31
C ILE A 539 -17.14 20.72 0.11
N SER A 540 -16.48 21.46 1.01
CA SER A 540 -16.33 21.08 2.41
C SER A 540 -17.68 20.93 3.12
N GLU A 541 -18.61 21.85 2.86
CA GLU A 541 -19.98 21.74 3.37
C GLU A 541 -20.72 20.55 2.77
N GLU A 542 -20.62 20.34 1.44
CA GLU A 542 -21.21 19.19 0.77
C GLU A 542 -20.70 17.87 1.38
N MET A 543 -19.37 17.74 1.60
CA MET A 543 -18.76 16.57 2.21
C MET A 543 -19.25 16.34 3.65
N LYS A 544 -19.34 17.39 4.47
CA LYS A 544 -19.82 17.30 5.84
C LYS A 544 -21.30 16.87 5.92
N LEU A 545 -22.12 17.34 5.00
CA LEU A 545 -23.51 16.91 4.89
C LEU A 545 -23.64 15.46 4.41
N TYR A 546 -22.78 15.05 3.48
CA TYR A 546 -22.77 13.69 2.94
C TYR A 546 -22.33 12.64 3.95
N ARG A 547 -21.57 13.00 4.99
CA ARG A 547 -21.17 12.12 6.10
C ARG A 547 -22.32 11.32 6.69
N ARG A 548 -23.53 11.89 6.76
CA ARG A 548 -24.71 11.22 7.30
C ARG A 548 -25.14 9.97 6.53
N LYS A 549 -24.57 9.73 5.35
CA LYS A 549 -24.88 8.60 4.46
C LYS A 549 -23.81 7.49 4.46
N GLY A 550 -22.88 7.48 5.42
CA GLY A 550 -22.10 6.29 5.74
C GLY A 550 -20.68 6.20 5.19
N SER A 551 -19.75 7.04 5.64
CA SER A 551 -18.32 6.76 5.52
C SER A 551 -17.72 6.48 6.88
N VAL A 552 -16.92 5.42 7.04
CA VAL A 552 -16.29 5.07 8.32
C VAL A 552 -14.98 4.35 8.07
N GLY A 553 -13.88 4.85 8.63
CA GLY A 553 -12.58 4.20 8.54
C GLY A 553 -11.46 5.09 9.05
N GLN A 554 -10.23 4.60 8.98
CA GLN A 554 -9.03 5.39 9.31
C GLN A 554 -8.93 6.61 8.38
N TYR A 555 -9.18 6.43 7.09
CA TYR A 555 -9.42 7.52 6.18
C TYR A 555 -10.77 8.16 6.52
N ASN A 556 -10.73 9.07 7.47
CA ASN A 556 -11.88 9.90 7.72
C ASN A 556 -11.97 10.93 6.59
N TRP A 557 -12.67 10.54 5.53
CA TRP A 557 -12.86 11.32 4.31
C TRP A 557 -13.36 12.75 4.57
N VAL A 558 -14.13 12.98 5.63
CA VAL A 558 -14.62 14.31 6.03
C VAL A 558 -13.50 15.19 6.61
N LYS A 559 -12.42 14.61 7.14
CA LYS A 559 -11.27 15.41 7.60
C LYS A 559 -10.55 16.13 6.47
N ASP A 560 -10.67 15.67 5.23
CA ASP A 560 -10.16 16.43 4.09
C ASP A 560 -10.81 17.81 4.01
N ALA A 561 -12.11 17.91 4.32
CA ALA A 561 -12.81 19.18 4.41
C ALA A 561 -12.31 20.07 5.56
N ASP A 562 -11.96 19.49 6.71
CA ASP A 562 -11.42 20.26 7.83
C ASP A 562 -10.02 20.79 7.49
N ILE A 563 -9.17 19.98 6.86
CA ILE A 563 -7.83 20.38 6.40
C ILE A 563 -7.92 21.51 5.34
N ALA A 564 -8.89 21.44 4.45
CA ALA A 564 -9.12 22.51 3.48
C ALA A 564 -9.50 23.84 4.16
N ILE A 565 -10.31 23.78 5.22
CA ILE A 565 -10.65 24.96 6.02
C ILE A 565 -9.43 25.51 6.79
N GLU A 566 -8.54 24.64 7.27
CA GLU A 566 -7.28 25.07 7.92
C GLU A 566 -6.41 25.87 6.93
N LEU A 567 -6.30 25.44 5.66
CA LEU A 567 -5.59 26.22 4.64
C LEU A 567 -6.26 27.58 4.36
N ILE A 568 -7.60 27.62 4.32
CA ILE A 568 -8.33 28.90 4.16
C ILE A 568 -7.99 29.84 5.29
N ASN A 569 -8.04 29.37 6.53
CA ASN A 569 -7.72 30.19 7.71
C ASN A 569 -6.26 30.69 7.69
N GLU A 570 -5.31 29.88 7.20
CA GLU A 570 -3.91 30.31 7.01
C GLU A 570 -3.83 31.51 6.05
N ILE A 571 -4.55 31.42 4.93
CA ILE A 571 -4.53 32.47 3.90
C ILE A 571 -5.25 33.73 4.36
N GLU A 572 -6.40 33.61 5.00
CA GLU A 572 -7.15 34.74 5.56
C GLU A 572 -6.38 35.47 6.66
N ASN A 573 -5.52 34.77 7.41
CA ASN A 573 -4.61 35.35 8.39
C ASN A 573 -3.29 35.87 7.78
N SER A 574 -3.03 35.58 6.52
CA SER A 574 -1.91 36.14 5.77
C SER A 574 -2.36 37.41 5.04
N ASN A 575 -1.46 38.37 4.82
CA ASN A 575 -1.77 39.60 4.09
C ASN A 575 -1.91 39.38 2.56
N ILE A 576 -2.35 38.22 2.11
CA ILE A 576 -2.51 37.88 0.69
C ILE A 576 -3.84 38.40 0.16
N LEU A 577 -4.87 38.27 0.97
CA LEU A 577 -6.20 38.80 0.62
C LEU A 577 -6.34 40.26 1.09
N PRO A 578 -6.95 41.12 0.29
CA PRO A 578 -7.13 42.56 0.63
C PRO A 578 -8.00 42.79 1.86
#